data_12be4d81cd35727c90809dc9ab15f70e
#
_entry.id   12be4d81cd35727c90809dc9ab15f70e
#
_cell.length_a   1.000
_cell.length_b   1.000
_cell.length_c   1.000
_cell.angle_alpha   90.00
_cell.angle_beta   90.00
_cell.angle_gamma   90.00
#
_symmetry.space_group_name_H-M   'P 1'
#
loop_
_entity.id
_entity.type
_entity.pdbx_description
1 polymer ?
#
loop_
_entity_poly.entity_id
_entity_poly.type
_entity_poly.pdbx_seq_one_letter_code
_entity_poly.pdbx_strand_id
1 'polypeptide(L)'
;ILYRLVGSEMCIRDRSIVPGFLGEISDENQAEKIAKDIGFPVLIKASAGGGGKGMRIVSSESELKQGLISSQNEAEKSFGDKRVFIEKYISNPRHIEIQVLADKFGNCVYLGERECSIQRRNQKVIEEAPSPFLDNQLRMKMGDQAVSLAKAVNYCSAGTVEFIVDGDKNFYFLEMNTRLQVEHPVTELVTGLDLSLIHI
;
A
#
# COMPACT_ATOMS: atom_id res chain seq x y z
N ILE A 1 -13.34 -0.25 -0.83
CA ILE A 1 -12.57 0.33 -1.96
C ILE A 1 -11.45 -0.66 -2.37
N LEU A 2 -10.73 -1.26 -1.42
CA LEU A 2 -9.73 -2.30 -1.70
C LEU A 2 -10.31 -3.50 -2.49
N TYR A 3 -11.54 -3.90 -2.19
CA TYR A 3 -12.22 -5.01 -2.87
C TYR A 3 -12.41 -4.81 -4.39
N ARG A 4 -12.50 -3.58 -4.87
CA ARG A 4 -12.61 -3.29 -6.31
C ARG A 4 -11.26 -3.30 -7.04
N LEU A 5 -10.16 -3.07 -6.33
CA LEU A 5 -8.81 -3.14 -6.90
C LEU A 5 -8.23 -4.55 -6.85
N VAL A 6 -8.64 -5.37 -5.88
CA VAL A 6 -8.22 -6.78 -5.73
C VAL A 6 -9.04 -7.72 -6.64
N GLY A 7 -10.19 -7.28 -7.14
CA GLY A 7 -11.11 -8.14 -7.91
C GLY A 7 -10.72 -8.46 -9.35
N SER A 8 -9.63 -7.93 -9.88
CA SER A 8 -9.08 -8.38 -11.16
C SER A 8 -7.76 -9.10 -10.92
N GLU A 9 -7.79 -10.43 -10.83
CA GLU A 9 -6.60 -11.30 -10.72
C GLU A 9 -5.55 -11.01 -11.80
N MET A 10 -5.95 -10.46 -12.94
CA MET A 10 -5.06 -10.00 -14.02
C MET A 10 -4.22 -8.77 -13.64
N CYS A 11 -4.69 -7.92 -12.72
CA CYS A 11 -3.96 -6.72 -12.34
C CYS A 11 -2.83 -6.97 -11.34
N ILE A 12 -2.82 -8.12 -10.66
CA ILE A 12 -1.88 -8.42 -9.57
C ILE A 12 -0.66 -9.19 -10.08
N ARG A 13 -0.78 -9.98 -11.15
CA ARG A 13 0.27 -10.90 -11.61
C ARG A 13 1.57 -10.24 -12.06
N ASP A 14 1.52 -9.01 -12.57
CA ASP A 14 2.70 -8.33 -13.12
C ASP A 14 3.20 -7.17 -12.25
N ARG A 15 2.80 -7.10 -10.97
CA ARG A 15 3.09 -5.97 -10.11
C ARG A 15 3.79 -6.38 -8.84
N SER A 16 4.67 -5.50 -8.37
CA SER A 16 5.35 -5.67 -7.09
C SER A 16 4.35 -5.51 -5.96
N ILE A 17 3.91 -6.62 -5.39
CA ILE A 17 3.13 -6.66 -4.14
C ILE A 17 3.98 -7.28 -3.05
N VAL A 18 3.69 -6.95 -1.80
CA VAL A 18 4.37 -7.60 -0.67
C VAL A 18 4.12 -9.11 -0.74
N PRO A 19 5.17 -9.94 -0.68
CA PRO A 19 5.00 -11.40 -0.64
C PRO A 19 4.03 -11.80 0.46
N GLY A 20 2.97 -12.49 0.10
CA GLY A 20 1.90 -12.83 1.04
C GLY A 20 0.93 -13.86 0.49
N PHE A 21 -0.01 -14.25 1.33
CA PHE A 21 -1.09 -15.15 0.96
C PHE A 21 -2.39 -14.35 0.82
N LEU A 22 -2.90 -14.27 -0.40
CA LEU A 22 -4.12 -13.49 -0.74
C LEU A 22 -5.43 -14.22 -0.45
N GLY A 23 -5.37 -15.47 0.03
CA GLY A 23 -6.55 -16.27 0.37
C GLY A 23 -7.02 -16.03 1.80
N GLU A 24 -8.19 -16.58 2.11
CA GLU A 24 -8.71 -16.63 3.47
C GLU A 24 -7.94 -17.69 4.28
N ILE A 25 -7.54 -17.35 5.50
CA ILE A 25 -6.88 -18.28 6.42
C ILE A 25 -7.97 -19.04 7.16
N SER A 26 -8.07 -20.35 6.86
CA SER A 26 -9.11 -21.20 7.42
C SER A 26 -8.82 -21.65 8.84
N ASP A 27 -7.55 -21.90 9.17
CA ASP A 27 -7.12 -22.44 10.44
C ASP A 27 -5.66 -22.11 10.79
N GLU A 28 -5.25 -22.48 11.99
CA GLU A 28 -3.91 -22.24 12.54
C GLU A 28 -2.81 -22.97 11.76
N ASN A 29 -3.06 -24.22 11.31
CA ASN A 29 -2.07 -25.02 10.59
C ASN A 29 -1.78 -24.41 9.21
N GLN A 30 -2.80 -23.91 8.53
CA GLN A 30 -2.63 -23.20 7.28
C GLN A 30 -1.85 -21.91 7.49
N ALA A 31 -2.15 -21.13 8.55
CA ALA A 31 -1.42 -19.91 8.88
C ALA A 31 0.07 -20.19 9.14
N GLU A 32 0.38 -21.27 9.86
CA GLU A 32 1.75 -21.69 10.16
C GLU A 32 2.53 -22.04 8.88
N LYS A 33 1.92 -22.83 7.99
CA LYS A 33 2.53 -23.18 6.71
C LYS A 33 2.81 -21.93 5.88
N ILE A 34 1.83 -21.04 5.75
CA ILE A 34 1.97 -19.77 5.02
C ILE A 34 3.10 -18.92 5.60
N ALA A 35 3.12 -18.75 6.94
CA ALA A 35 4.15 -17.94 7.59
C ALA A 35 5.56 -18.54 7.42
N LYS A 36 5.70 -19.87 7.42
CA LYS A 36 6.96 -20.55 7.13
C LYS A 36 7.41 -20.37 5.68
N ASP A 37 6.49 -20.47 4.73
CA ASP A 37 6.76 -20.30 3.31
C ASP A 37 7.19 -18.86 2.98
N ILE A 38 6.57 -17.85 3.60
CA ILE A 38 6.92 -16.43 3.47
C ILE A 38 8.22 -16.10 4.22
N GLY A 39 8.46 -16.77 5.35
CA GLY A 39 9.59 -16.52 6.26
C GLY A 39 9.32 -15.37 7.24
N PHE A 40 9.61 -15.61 8.54
CA PHE A 40 9.47 -14.60 9.59
C PHE A 40 10.48 -13.44 9.43
N PRO A 41 10.16 -12.24 9.93
CA PRO A 41 8.90 -11.83 10.51
C PRO A 41 7.79 -11.68 9.46
N VAL A 42 6.54 -11.93 9.88
CA VAL A 42 5.35 -11.73 9.05
C VAL A 42 4.42 -10.71 9.68
N LEU A 43 3.55 -10.12 8.86
CA LEU A 43 2.52 -9.18 9.27
C LEU A 43 1.14 -9.81 9.04
N ILE A 44 0.34 -9.91 10.09
CA ILE A 44 -1.07 -10.31 10.00
C ILE A 44 -1.90 -9.04 9.88
N LYS A 45 -2.83 -9.00 8.93
CA LYS A 45 -3.70 -7.84 8.66
C LYS A 45 -5.17 -8.25 8.58
N ALA A 46 -6.06 -7.39 9.08
CA ALA A 46 -7.49 -7.53 8.86
C ALA A 46 -7.84 -7.31 7.38
N SER A 47 -8.63 -8.21 6.78
CA SER A 47 -9.03 -8.11 5.36
C SER A 47 -9.94 -6.90 5.09
N ALA A 48 -10.81 -6.55 6.04
CA ALA A 48 -11.67 -5.37 5.97
C ALA A 48 -11.03 -4.12 6.58
N GLY A 49 -9.76 -4.21 7.02
CA GLY A 49 -9.09 -3.19 7.80
C GLY A 49 -8.45 -2.06 6.99
N GLY A 50 -8.13 -1.00 7.71
CA GLY A 50 -7.37 0.15 7.25
C GLY A 50 -6.86 0.97 8.43
N GLY A 51 -5.91 1.89 8.19
CA GLY A 51 -5.38 2.76 9.23
C GLY A 51 -4.65 2.05 10.37
N GLY A 52 -4.09 0.86 10.13
CA GLY A 52 -3.27 0.12 11.10
C GLY A 52 -4.04 -0.68 12.16
N LYS A 53 -5.38 -0.71 12.11
CA LYS A 53 -6.18 -1.54 13.02
C LYS A 53 -6.22 -3.00 12.55
N GLY A 54 -6.14 -3.93 13.48
CA GLY A 54 -6.11 -5.37 13.19
C GLY A 54 -4.79 -5.83 12.57
N MET A 55 -3.70 -5.09 12.80
CA MET A 55 -2.35 -5.42 12.33
C MET A 55 -1.51 -5.96 13.48
N ARG A 56 -0.78 -7.07 13.24
CA ARG A 56 0.16 -7.67 14.19
C ARG A 56 1.42 -8.15 13.50
N ILE A 57 2.57 -7.70 14.01
CA ILE A 57 3.86 -8.26 13.62
C ILE A 57 4.07 -9.54 14.43
N VAL A 58 4.47 -10.60 13.76
CA VAL A 58 4.79 -11.90 14.34
C VAL A 58 6.21 -12.24 13.95
N SER A 59 7.08 -12.34 14.94
CA SER A 59 8.52 -12.53 14.74
C SER A 59 8.94 -13.99 14.71
N SER A 60 8.11 -14.89 15.23
CA SER A 60 8.41 -16.33 15.34
C SER A 60 7.14 -17.16 15.28
N GLU A 61 7.33 -18.47 15.04
CA GLU A 61 6.25 -19.44 15.01
C GLU A 61 5.49 -19.50 16.35
N SER A 62 6.21 -19.40 17.47
CA SER A 62 5.62 -19.44 18.82
C SER A 62 4.64 -18.29 19.09
N GLU A 63 4.78 -17.17 18.40
CA GLU A 63 3.92 -16.00 18.53
C GLU A 63 2.70 -16.04 17.58
N LEU A 64 2.74 -16.90 16.54
CA LEU A 64 1.78 -16.87 15.44
C LEU A 64 0.34 -17.08 15.89
N LYS A 65 0.10 -18.09 16.72
CA LYS A 65 -1.24 -18.42 17.25
C LYS A 65 -1.85 -17.23 18.00
N GLN A 66 -1.09 -16.66 18.93
CA GLN A 66 -1.55 -15.52 19.73
C GLN A 66 -1.77 -14.28 18.83
N GLY A 67 -0.89 -14.05 17.87
CA GLY A 67 -0.99 -12.97 16.88
C GLY A 67 -2.24 -13.11 16.03
N LEU A 68 -2.53 -14.32 15.53
CA LEU A 68 -3.70 -14.61 14.72
C LEU A 68 -5.02 -14.34 15.47
N ILE A 69 -5.16 -14.91 16.67
CA ILE A 69 -6.36 -14.73 17.51
C ILE A 69 -6.56 -13.25 17.84
N SER A 70 -5.50 -12.55 18.22
CA SER A 70 -5.58 -11.14 18.57
C SER A 70 -6.00 -10.28 17.39
N SER A 71 -5.45 -10.52 16.20
CA SER A 71 -5.81 -9.79 14.97
C SER A 71 -7.24 -10.07 14.54
N GLN A 72 -7.70 -11.30 14.59
CA GLN A 72 -9.07 -11.69 14.28
C GLN A 72 -10.09 -11.01 15.22
N ASN A 73 -9.82 -11.02 16.52
CA ASN A 73 -10.69 -10.39 17.51
C ASN A 73 -10.75 -8.86 17.35
N GLU A 74 -9.63 -8.23 17.02
CA GLU A 74 -9.58 -6.79 16.76
C GLU A 74 -10.30 -6.45 15.46
N ALA A 75 -10.13 -7.26 14.41
CA ALA A 75 -10.79 -7.10 13.13
C ALA A 75 -12.32 -7.20 13.26
N GLU A 76 -12.80 -8.21 13.99
CA GLU A 76 -14.23 -8.39 14.24
C GLU A 76 -14.84 -7.23 15.03
N LYS A 77 -14.16 -6.77 16.08
CA LYS A 77 -14.63 -5.62 16.88
C LYS A 77 -14.63 -4.30 16.12
N SER A 78 -13.65 -4.10 15.23
CA SER A 78 -13.47 -2.81 14.54
C SER A 78 -14.24 -2.73 13.22
N PHE A 79 -14.42 -3.86 12.53
CA PHE A 79 -14.94 -3.90 11.16
C PHE A 79 -16.12 -4.88 10.98
N GLY A 80 -16.47 -5.68 11.99
CA GLY A 80 -17.51 -6.70 11.88
C GLY A 80 -17.11 -7.90 11.01
N ASP A 81 -15.81 -8.06 10.72
CA ASP A 81 -15.27 -9.10 9.86
C ASP A 81 -13.95 -9.59 10.45
N LYS A 82 -13.91 -10.86 10.86
CA LYS A 82 -12.74 -11.47 11.50
C LYS A 82 -11.67 -11.98 10.52
N ARG A 83 -11.92 -11.91 9.20
CA ARG A 83 -10.98 -12.40 8.21
C ARG A 83 -9.67 -11.61 8.26
N VAL A 84 -8.58 -12.36 8.22
CA VAL A 84 -7.22 -11.81 8.21
C VAL A 84 -6.40 -12.50 7.11
N PHE A 85 -5.34 -11.83 6.67
CA PHE A 85 -4.34 -12.40 5.77
C PHE A 85 -2.94 -12.19 6.32
N ILE A 86 -1.96 -12.90 5.77
CA ILE A 86 -0.56 -12.87 6.20
C ILE A 86 0.30 -12.43 5.02
N GLU A 87 1.18 -11.47 5.28
CA GLU A 87 2.18 -11.02 4.32
C GLU A 87 3.56 -10.88 4.98
N LYS A 88 4.61 -10.75 4.19
CA LYS A 88 5.96 -10.46 4.67
C LYS A 88 5.97 -9.13 5.41
N TYR A 89 6.57 -9.10 6.59
CA TYR A 89 6.86 -7.83 7.25
C TYR A 89 8.12 -7.20 6.65
N ILE A 90 7.97 -5.99 6.13
CA ILE A 90 9.08 -5.18 5.62
C ILE A 90 9.61 -4.32 6.77
N SER A 91 10.87 -4.56 7.14
CA SER A 91 11.51 -3.80 8.22
C SER A 91 11.96 -2.42 7.73
N ASN A 92 11.71 -1.38 8.55
CA ASN A 92 12.08 -0.01 8.26
C ASN A 92 11.74 0.46 6.82
N PRO A 93 10.50 0.26 6.36
CA PRO A 93 10.13 0.62 5.01
C PRO A 93 10.11 2.13 4.84
N ARG A 94 10.41 2.59 3.62
CA ARG A 94 10.05 3.93 3.19
C ARG A 94 8.63 3.92 2.66
N HIS A 95 7.84 4.90 3.06
CA HIS A 95 6.51 5.13 2.52
C HIS A 95 6.61 6.19 1.44
N ILE A 96 6.47 5.76 0.20
CA ILE A 96 6.59 6.63 -0.97
C ILE A 96 5.30 6.55 -1.77
N GLU A 97 4.80 7.69 -2.17
CA GLU A 97 3.55 7.78 -2.89
C GLU A 97 3.72 8.55 -4.19
N ILE A 98 3.05 8.07 -5.24
CA ILE A 98 3.10 8.66 -6.58
C ILE A 98 1.78 9.39 -6.84
N GLN A 99 1.87 10.70 -7.10
CA GLN A 99 0.72 11.47 -7.55
C GLN A 99 0.39 11.13 -9.01
N VAL A 100 -0.82 10.70 -9.28
CA VAL A 100 -1.32 10.50 -10.64
C VAL A 100 -2.42 11.52 -10.97
N LEU A 101 -2.51 11.84 -12.25
CA LEU A 101 -3.58 12.65 -12.82
C LEU A 101 -4.05 11.99 -14.11
N ALA A 102 -5.33 11.72 -14.19
CA ALA A 102 -5.94 11.02 -15.31
C ALA A 102 -7.21 11.70 -15.79
N ASP A 103 -7.44 11.69 -17.11
CA ASP A 103 -8.64 12.19 -17.73
C ASP A 103 -9.62 11.07 -18.11
N LYS A 104 -10.80 11.46 -18.56
CA LYS A 104 -11.85 10.53 -19.03
C LYS A 104 -11.57 9.93 -20.42
N PHE A 105 -10.51 10.35 -21.08
CA PHE A 105 -10.12 9.87 -22.42
C PHE A 105 -9.05 8.77 -22.36
N GLY A 106 -8.62 8.38 -21.16
CA GLY A 106 -7.62 7.33 -20.93
C GLY A 106 -6.18 7.85 -20.88
N ASN A 107 -5.98 9.18 -20.92
CA ASN A 107 -4.66 9.73 -20.63
C ASN A 107 -4.41 9.70 -19.13
N CYS A 108 -3.20 9.31 -18.75
CA CYS A 108 -2.78 9.29 -17.36
C CYS A 108 -1.29 9.60 -17.29
N VAL A 109 -0.94 10.51 -16.39
CA VAL A 109 0.44 10.91 -16.11
C VAL A 109 0.71 10.80 -14.62
N TYR A 110 1.98 10.67 -14.23
CA TYR A 110 2.41 10.85 -12.86
C TYR A 110 3.18 12.16 -12.69
N LEU A 111 3.04 12.79 -11.53
CA LEU A 111 3.56 14.11 -11.21
C LEU A 111 4.68 14.07 -10.16
N GLY A 112 5.46 12.98 -10.18
CA GLY A 112 6.50 12.73 -9.20
C GLY A 112 5.97 12.05 -7.93
N GLU A 113 6.89 11.89 -6.98
CA GLU A 113 6.62 11.23 -5.70
C GLU A 113 6.65 12.21 -4.54
N ARG A 114 6.05 11.75 -3.43
CA ARG A 114 6.24 12.30 -2.08
C ARG A 114 6.81 11.21 -1.18
N GLU A 115 7.81 11.57 -0.40
CA GLU A 115 8.37 10.76 0.69
C GLU A 115 7.58 11.04 1.97
N CYS A 116 6.88 10.05 2.49
CA CYS A 116 5.96 10.17 3.62
C CYS A 116 6.30 9.22 4.76
N SER A 117 7.59 8.88 4.93
CA SER A 117 8.03 7.89 5.92
C SER A 117 8.00 8.41 7.36
N ILE A 118 7.99 9.72 7.56
CA ILE A 118 7.90 10.30 8.91
C ILE A 118 6.45 10.33 9.35
N GLN A 119 6.09 9.31 10.14
CA GLN A 119 4.72 9.06 10.55
C GLN A 119 4.60 8.89 12.07
N ARG A 120 3.43 9.19 12.60
CA ARG A 120 3.05 8.89 13.99
C ARG A 120 1.83 7.98 13.97
N ARG A 121 1.98 6.72 14.39
CA ARG A 121 0.88 5.74 14.40
C ARG A 121 0.18 5.62 13.04
N ASN A 122 0.96 5.47 11.97
CA ASN A 122 0.53 5.40 10.57
C ASN A 122 -0.13 6.70 10.03
N GLN A 123 0.00 7.81 10.73
CA GLN A 123 -0.40 9.13 10.25
C GLN A 123 0.83 9.87 9.72
N LYS A 124 0.80 10.32 8.48
CA LYS A 124 1.84 11.15 7.87
C LYS A 124 1.98 12.45 8.66
N VAL A 125 3.20 12.87 8.93
CA VAL A 125 3.52 14.09 9.72
C VAL A 125 4.39 15.05 8.92
N ILE A 126 5.35 14.53 8.16
CA ILE A 126 6.23 15.30 7.30
C ILE A 126 6.28 14.62 5.95
N GLU A 127 6.05 15.38 4.91
CA GLU A 127 6.15 14.97 3.52
C GLU A 127 7.18 15.83 2.80
N GLU A 128 8.00 15.21 1.96
CA GLU A 128 8.99 15.91 1.14
C GLU A 128 8.98 15.40 -0.31
N ALA A 129 9.36 16.25 -1.23
CA ALA A 129 9.55 15.91 -2.64
C ALA A 129 10.70 16.72 -3.24
N PRO A 130 11.54 16.09 -4.10
CA PRO A 130 11.57 14.65 -4.38
C PRO A 130 12.11 13.84 -3.20
N SER A 131 11.85 12.51 -3.20
CA SER A 131 12.41 11.61 -2.19
C SER A 131 13.93 11.56 -2.31
N PRO A 132 14.67 11.80 -1.20
CA PRO A 132 16.14 11.65 -1.20
C PRO A 132 16.58 10.19 -1.27
N PHE A 133 15.67 9.25 -1.06
CA PHE A 133 15.96 7.80 -1.07
C PHE A 133 15.92 7.21 -2.47
N LEU A 134 15.08 7.76 -3.37
CA LEU A 134 14.92 7.24 -4.74
C LEU A 134 16.00 7.75 -5.68
N ASP A 135 16.57 6.85 -6.48
CA ASP A 135 17.26 7.23 -7.70
C ASP A 135 16.28 7.39 -8.88
N ASN A 136 16.75 7.97 -9.97
CA ASN A 136 15.92 8.23 -11.14
C ASN A 136 15.31 6.98 -11.76
N GLN A 137 16.03 5.86 -11.75
CA GLN A 137 15.55 4.61 -12.33
C GLN A 137 14.38 4.03 -11.51
N LEU A 138 14.51 4.04 -10.20
CA LEU A 138 13.44 3.55 -9.30
C LEU A 138 12.22 4.47 -9.37
N ARG A 139 12.43 5.80 -9.37
CA ARG A 139 11.36 6.80 -9.54
C ARG A 139 10.54 6.56 -10.81
N MET A 140 11.21 6.32 -11.95
CA MET A 140 10.54 6.03 -13.21
C MET A 140 9.73 4.72 -13.13
N LYS A 141 10.32 3.63 -12.61
CA LYS A 141 9.63 2.34 -12.46
C LYS A 141 8.36 2.45 -11.60
N MET A 142 8.45 3.17 -10.48
CA MET A 142 7.30 3.39 -9.60
C MET A 142 6.23 4.26 -10.27
N GLY A 143 6.63 5.32 -10.98
CA GLY A 143 5.73 6.17 -11.77
C GLY A 143 5.00 5.38 -12.85
N ASP A 144 5.71 4.58 -13.63
CA ASP A 144 5.13 3.74 -14.69
C ASP A 144 4.15 2.70 -14.12
N GLN A 145 4.49 2.10 -12.99
CA GLN A 145 3.57 1.18 -12.30
C GLN A 145 2.32 1.91 -11.79
N ALA A 146 2.46 3.11 -11.24
CA ALA A 146 1.32 3.89 -10.77
C ALA A 146 0.37 4.26 -11.92
N VAL A 147 0.91 4.69 -13.08
CA VAL A 147 0.13 4.96 -14.29
C VAL A 147 -0.57 3.68 -14.79
N SER A 148 0.15 2.56 -14.82
CA SER A 148 -0.42 1.27 -15.23
C SER A 148 -1.57 0.83 -14.32
N LEU A 149 -1.44 1.06 -13.01
CA LEU A 149 -2.50 0.78 -12.02
C LEU A 149 -3.73 1.64 -12.28
N ALA A 150 -3.55 2.96 -12.44
CA ALA A 150 -4.63 3.89 -12.70
C ALA A 150 -5.38 3.54 -14.02
N LYS A 151 -4.64 3.25 -15.09
CA LYS A 151 -5.21 2.84 -16.39
C LYS A 151 -5.98 1.53 -16.31
N ALA A 152 -5.48 0.54 -15.56
CA ALA A 152 -6.13 -0.76 -15.44
C ALA A 152 -7.52 -0.71 -14.79
N VAL A 153 -7.80 0.32 -14.00
CA VAL A 153 -9.12 0.55 -13.36
C VAL A 153 -9.90 1.69 -14.02
N ASN A 154 -9.44 2.18 -15.19
CA ASN A 154 -10.04 3.33 -15.90
C ASN A 154 -10.21 4.53 -14.97
N TYR A 155 -9.18 4.81 -14.16
CA TYR A 155 -9.21 5.91 -13.21
C TYR A 155 -9.28 7.25 -13.96
N CYS A 156 -10.07 8.18 -13.41
CA CYS A 156 -10.17 9.55 -13.87
C CYS A 156 -10.12 10.47 -12.66
N SER A 157 -9.34 11.51 -12.68
CA SER A 157 -9.13 12.53 -11.66
C SER A 157 -7.72 12.51 -11.07
N ALA A 158 -7.47 13.35 -10.05
CA ALA A 158 -6.26 13.30 -9.24
C ALA A 158 -6.35 12.17 -8.21
N GLY A 159 -5.33 11.35 -8.12
CA GLY A 159 -5.24 10.23 -7.18
C GLY A 159 -3.79 9.98 -6.78
N THR A 160 -3.60 9.12 -5.79
CA THR A 160 -2.28 8.80 -5.27
C THR A 160 -2.12 7.30 -5.14
N VAL A 161 -1.03 6.76 -5.68
CA VAL A 161 -0.65 5.36 -5.53
C VAL A 161 0.45 5.26 -4.48
N GLU A 162 0.18 4.55 -3.41
CA GLU A 162 1.10 4.39 -2.28
C GLU A 162 1.89 3.10 -2.40
N PHE A 163 3.19 3.20 -2.07
CA PHE A 163 4.14 2.10 -2.07
C PHE A 163 4.93 2.07 -0.77
N ILE A 164 5.39 0.88 -0.40
CA ILE A 164 6.47 0.70 0.57
C ILE A 164 7.72 0.25 -0.18
N VAL A 165 8.86 0.83 0.21
CA VAL A 165 10.17 0.52 -0.39
C VAL A 165 11.08 0.02 0.71
N ASP A 166 11.70 -1.15 0.51
CA ASP A 166 12.63 -1.73 1.47
C ASP A 166 14.05 -1.13 1.35
N GLY A 167 14.95 -1.57 2.24
CA GLY A 167 16.34 -1.11 2.24
C GLY A 167 17.14 -1.48 0.99
N ASP A 168 16.72 -2.52 0.27
CA ASP A 168 17.31 -3.01 -0.97
C ASP A 168 16.71 -2.35 -2.23
N LYS A 169 15.85 -1.34 -2.03
CA LYS A 169 15.13 -0.63 -3.08
C LYS A 169 14.12 -1.47 -3.86
N ASN A 170 13.66 -2.59 -3.31
CA ASN A 170 12.46 -3.24 -3.82
C ASN A 170 11.25 -2.47 -3.36
N PHE A 171 10.29 -2.25 -4.25
CA PHE A 171 9.08 -1.51 -3.94
C PHE A 171 7.85 -2.37 -4.13
N TYR A 172 6.85 -2.14 -3.29
CA TYR A 172 5.63 -2.93 -3.22
C TYR A 172 4.43 -2.01 -3.15
N PHE A 173 3.43 -2.29 -3.97
CA PHE A 173 2.15 -1.60 -3.95
C PHE A 173 1.46 -1.78 -2.60
N LEU A 174 0.99 -0.69 -2.01
CA LEU A 174 0.25 -0.70 -0.77
C LEU A 174 -1.24 -0.45 -1.02
N GLU A 175 -1.59 0.72 -1.55
CA GLU A 175 -2.96 1.09 -1.86
C GLU A 175 -3.03 2.24 -2.88
N MET A 176 -4.23 2.51 -3.39
CA MET A 176 -4.51 3.69 -4.18
C MET A 176 -5.59 4.53 -3.51
N ASN A 177 -5.29 5.78 -3.24
CA ASN A 177 -6.24 6.78 -2.78
C ASN A 177 -6.87 7.47 -3.99
N THR A 178 -8.16 7.21 -4.20
CA THR A 178 -8.94 7.72 -5.32
C THR A 178 -9.52 9.10 -5.03
N ARG A 179 -8.71 9.98 -4.52
CA ARG A 179 -9.04 11.35 -4.12
C ARG A 179 -7.78 12.19 -4.02
N LEU A 180 -7.95 13.49 -3.98
CA LEU A 180 -6.89 14.40 -3.58
C LEU A 180 -6.57 14.17 -2.09
N GLN A 181 -5.29 14.15 -1.73
CA GLN A 181 -4.82 13.97 -0.36
C GLN A 181 -4.43 15.31 0.28
N VAL A 182 -4.34 15.35 1.60
CA VAL A 182 -3.94 16.56 2.36
C VAL A 182 -2.56 17.04 1.95
N GLU A 183 -1.65 16.12 1.62
CA GLU A 183 -0.25 16.34 1.25
C GLU A 183 -0.01 16.76 -0.21
N HIS A 184 -1.08 16.97 -1.01
CA HIS A 184 -0.95 17.43 -2.42
C HIS A 184 -0.15 18.73 -2.59
N PRO A 185 -0.15 19.70 -1.61
CA PRO A 185 0.61 20.94 -1.79
C PRO A 185 2.10 20.73 -2.00
N VAL A 186 2.68 19.65 -1.48
CA VAL A 186 4.09 19.31 -1.72
C VAL A 186 4.34 19.08 -3.22
N THR A 187 3.44 18.35 -3.90
CA THR A 187 3.52 18.14 -5.35
C THR A 187 3.27 19.44 -6.12
N GLU A 188 2.33 20.27 -5.68
CA GLU A 188 2.03 21.56 -6.30
C GLU A 188 3.23 22.50 -6.28
N LEU A 189 3.93 22.59 -5.16
CA LEU A 189 5.14 23.41 -5.01
C LEU A 189 6.28 22.97 -5.95
N VAL A 190 6.41 21.66 -6.19
CA VAL A 190 7.46 21.12 -7.07
C VAL A 190 7.10 21.22 -8.55
N THR A 191 5.83 21.08 -8.90
CA THR A 191 5.37 21.03 -10.29
C THR A 191 4.86 22.37 -10.82
N GLY A 192 4.45 23.27 -9.94
CA GLY A 192 3.77 24.51 -10.31
C GLY A 192 2.31 24.33 -10.77
N LEU A 193 1.74 23.13 -10.58
CA LEU A 193 0.34 22.84 -10.91
C LEU A 193 -0.55 23.08 -9.70
N ASP A 194 -1.77 23.52 -9.93
CA ASP A 194 -2.81 23.60 -8.88
C ASP A 194 -3.75 22.39 -9.03
N LEU A 195 -3.48 21.34 -8.27
CA LEU A 195 -4.23 20.09 -8.33
C LEU A 195 -5.63 20.23 -7.75
N SER A 196 -5.81 21.15 -6.81
CA SER A 196 -7.12 21.40 -6.21
C SER A 196 -8.08 22.05 -7.21
N LEU A 197 -7.61 22.96 -8.05
CA LEU A 197 -8.39 23.57 -9.13
C LEU A 197 -8.60 22.62 -10.31
N ILE A 198 -7.60 21.86 -10.70
CA ILE A 198 -7.71 20.88 -11.81
C ILE A 198 -8.76 19.80 -11.46
N HIS A 199 -8.92 19.48 -10.18
CA HIS A 199 -9.85 18.46 -9.70
C HIS A 199 -11.33 18.93 -9.75
N ILE A 200 -11.58 20.22 -9.72
CA ILE A 200 -12.92 20.80 -9.80
C ILE A 200 -13.36 20.91 -11.26
#